data_b1001a18731f8c5b2a633f152757f5a2
#
_entry.id   b1001a18731f8c5b2a633f152757f5a2
#
_cell.length_a   1.000
_cell.length_b   1.000
_cell.length_c   1.000
_cell.angle_alpha   90.00
_cell.angle_beta   90.00
_cell.angle_gamma   90.00
#
_symmetry.space_group_name_H-M   'P 1'
#
loop_
_entity.id
_entity.type
_entity.pdbx_description
1 polymer ?
#
loop_
_entity_poly.entity_id
_entity_poly.type
_entity_poly.pdbx_seq_one_letter_code
_entity_poly.pdbx_strand_id
1 'polypeptide(L)'
;MNTLASFADLTPKFALGPLRVTISTAANERYWRAAGIDHPLLQAGALYPPIAANLTIMLFNQHCGDAVIQTRQRVQCHMRAEADAELEAVGVVVAAYEKRGRAYCDIVAEVSHEGAPLWTSEVSFTPVATFGSSA
;
A
#
# COMPACT_ATOMS: atom_id res chain seq x y z
N MET A 1 -8.56 0.20 -23.66
CA MET A 1 -8.54 1.27 -22.66
C MET A 1 -9.14 0.74 -21.37
N ASN A 2 -8.34 0.76 -20.29
CA ASN A 2 -8.82 0.26 -19.00
C ASN A 2 -9.62 1.34 -18.29
N THR A 3 -10.86 1.00 -17.98
CA THR A 3 -11.71 1.86 -17.16
C THR A 3 -11.40 1.58 -15.69
N LEU A 4 -11.08 2.62 -14.95
CA LEU A 4 -10.85 2.48 -13.51
C LEU A 4 -12.17 2.24 -12.78
N ALA A 5 -12.13 1.38 -11.79
CA ALA A 5 -13.27 1.12 -10.93
C ALA A 5 -13.59 2.35 -10.05
N SER A 6 -14.84 2.49 -9.64
CA SER A 6 -15.20 3.42 -8.59
C SER A 6 -14.97 2.77 -7.23
N PHE A 7 -14.90 3.58 -6.19
CA PHE A 7 -14.72 3.06 -4.82
C PHE A 7 -15.81 2.05 -4.45
N ALA A 8 -17.05 2.29 -4.88
CA ALA A 8 -18.18 1.41 -4.59
C ALA A 8 -18.05 0.02 -5.24
N ASP A 9 -17.25 -0.11 -6.30
CA ASP A 9 -17.03 -1.39 -6.99
C ASP A 9 -15.99 -2.26 -6.27
N LEU A 10 -15.30 -1.73 -5.28
CA LEU A 10 -14.26 -2.45 -4.54
C LEU A 10 -14.91 -3.30 -3.44
N THR A 11 -15.47 -4.41 -3.84
CA THR A 11 -16.13 -5.36 -2.93
C THR A 11 -15.15 -6.44 -2.48
N PRO A 12 -15.43 -7.15 -1.38
CA PRO A 12 -14.57 -8.23 -0.92
C PRO A 12 -14.23 -9.22 -2.02
N LYS A 13 -12.98 -9.69 -2.03
CA LYS A 13 -12.35 -10.55 -3.04
C LYS A 13 -11.92 -9.84 -4.33
N PHE A 14 -12.16 -8.54 -4.45
CA PHE A 14 -11.62 -7.78 -5.59
C PHE A 14 -10.09 -7.86 -5.55
N ALA A 15 -9.48 -8.39 -6.62
CA ALA A 15 -8.03 -8.58 -6.69
C ALA A 15 -7.34 -7.35 -7.24
N LEU A 16 -6.21 -7.00 -6.62
CA LEU A 16 -5.37 -5.86 -6.99
C LEU A 16 -3.99 -6.32 -7.43
N GLY A 17 -3.46 -5.69 -8.46
CA GLY A 17 -2.13 -5.99 -8.98
C GLY A 17 -2.13 -7.09 -10.05
N PRO A 18 -0.95 -7.65 -10.38
CA PRO A 18 0.32 -7.38 -9.70
C PRO A 18 0.92 -6.02 -10.03
N LEU A 19 1.68 -5.49 -9.10
CA LEU A 19 2.52 -4.32 -9.29
C LEU A 19 3.97 -4.76 -9.09
N ARG A 20 4.82 -4.50 -10.09
CA ARG A 20 6.25 -4.75 -9.99
C ARG A 20 6.99 -3.44 -9.88
N VAL A 21 7.89 -3.35 -8.94
CA VAL A 21 8.58 -2.11 -8.63
C VAL A 21 9.97 -2.41 -8.08
N THR A 22 10.89 -1.51 -8.37
CA THR A 22 12.23 -1.54 -7.79
C THR A 22 12.44 -0.21 -7.07
N ILE A 23 12.77 -0.29 -5.78
CA ILE A 23 13.09 0.90 -4.99
C ILE A 23 14.60 1.05 -5.01
N SER A 24 15.09 2.12 -5.64
CA SER A 24 16.53 2.38 -5.74
C SER A 24 17.13 2.69 -4.37
N THR A 25 18.44 2.51 -4.26
CA THR A 25 19.19 2.90 -3.07
C THR A 25 18.96 4.37 -2.74
N ALA A 26 18.99 5.26 -3.73
CA ALA A 26 18.77 6.69 -3.51
C ALA A 26 17.35 6.99 -2.98
N ALA A 27 16.34 6.35 -3.55
CA ALA A 27 14.95 6.52 -3.08
C ALA A 27 14.79 6.00 -1.66
N ASN A 28 15.37 4.84 -1.36
CA ASN A 28 15.33 4.24 -0.02
C ASN A 28 15.98 5.17 1.02
N GLU A 29 17.13 5.74 0.70
CA GLU A 29 17.78 6.71 1.60
C GLU A 29 16.89 7.91 1.89
N ARG A 30 16.19 8.42 0.88
CA ARG A 30 15.26 9.53 1.08
C ARG A 30 14.13 9.17 2.04
N TYR A 31 13.59 7.95 1.95
CA TYR A 31 12.55 7.48 2.89
C TYR A 31 13.05 7.44 4.33
N TRP A 32 14.22 6.86 4.55
CA TRP A 32 14.80 6.78 5.89
C TRP A 32 15.08 8.18 6.46
N ARG A 33 15.63 9.08 5.65
CA ARG A 33 15.95 10.45 6.08
C ARG A 33 14.70 11.25 6.38
N ALA A 34 13.67 11.11 5.55
CA ALA A 34 12.40 11.81 5.76
C ALA A 34 11.73 11.39 7.07
N ALA A 35 11.94 10.15 7.49
CA ALA A 35 11.45 9.66 8.77
C ALA A 35 12.30 10.14 9.97
N GLY A 36 13.46 10.75 9.72
CA GLY A 36 14.35 11.22 10.77
C GLY A 36 15.05 10.09 11.53
N ILE A 37 15.16 8.93 10.92
CA ILE A 37 15.71 7.73 11.57
C ILE A 37 17.09 7.46 11.01
N ASP A 38 18.09 7.41 11.91
CA ASP A 38 19.41 6.91 11.62
C ASP A 38 19.51 5.51 12.21
N HIS A 39 19.44 4.50 11.35
CA HIS A 39 19.38 3.11 11.77
C HIS A 39 20.40 2.27 11.00
N PRO A 40 21.05 1.29 11.65
CA PRO A 40 22.00 0.42 10.96
C PRO A 40 21.45 -0.27 9.72
N LEU A 41 20.15 -0.57 9.68
CA LEU A 41 19.52 -1.18 8.52
C LEU A 41 19.57 -0.29 7.28
N LEU A 42 19.51 1.03 7.44
CA LEU A 42 19.70 1.97 6.32
C LEU A 42 21.06 1.76 5.65
N GLN A 43 22.11 1.70 6.44
CA GLN A 43 23.47 1.53 5.90
C GLN A 43 23.67 0.14 5.32
N ALA A 44 22.94 -0.84 5.81
CA ALA A 44 22.97 -2.21 5.29
C ALA A 44 22.15 -2.39 4.00
N GLY A 45 21.49 -1.34 3.50
CA GLY A 45 20.70 -1.39 2.27
C GLY A 45 19.28 -1.94 2.44
N ALA A 46 18.80 -2.09 3.68
CA ALA A 46 17.45 -2.55 3.91
C ALA A 46 16.44 -1.48 3.52
N LEU A 47 15.35 -1.90 2.89
CA LEU A 47 14.25 -0.99 2.56
C LEU A 47 13.51 -0.56 3.84
N TYR A 48 13.10 0.71 3.84
CA TYR A 48 12.29 1.27 4.91
C TYR A 48 10.90 0.58 4.93
N PRO A 49 10.56 -0.19 5.99
CA PRO A 49 9.36 -1.04 5.96
C PRO A 49 8.04 -0.32 5.67
N PRO A 50 7.79 0.92 6.16
CA PRO A 50 6.56 1.63 5.83
C PRO A 50 6.35 1.90 4.32
N ILE A 51 7.35 1.68 3.47
CA ILE A 51 7.19 1.71 2.01
C ILE A 51 6.09 0.74 1.57
N ALA A 52 5.87 -0.36 2.30
CA ALA A 52 4.82 -1.32 1.99
C ALA A 52 3.44 -0.69 1.92
N ALA A 53 3.14 0.29 2.76
CA ALA A 53 1.86 1.00 2.70
C ALA A 53 1.76 1.86 1.44
N ASN A 54 2.85 2.49 1.02
CA ASN A 54 2.87 3.25 -0.23
C ASN A 54 2.64 2.35 -1.45
N LEU A 55 3.20 1.14 -1.44
CA LEU A 55 2.94 0.16 -2.50
C LEU A 55 1.48 -0.26 -2.53
N THR A 56 0.84 -0.37 -1.38
CA THR A 56 -0.59 -0.67 -1.29
C THR A 56 -1.44 0.46 -1.88
N ILE A 57 -1.06 1.71 -1.64
CA ILE A 57 -1.71 2.87 -2.25
C ILE A 57 -1.53 2.84 -3.78
N MET A 58 -0.35 2.51 -4.27
CA MET A 58 -0.09 2.39 -5.70
C MET A 58 -0.93 1.28 -6.33
N LEU A 59 -1.07 0.13 -5.65
CA LEU A 59 -1.97 -0.93 -6.07
C LEU A 59 -3.41 -0.44 -6.20
N PHE A 60 -3.87 0.27 -5.18
CA PHE A 60 -5.21 0.85 -5.18
C PHE A 60 -5.40 1.78 -6.39
N ASN A 61 -4.44 2.67 -6.63
CA ASN A 61 -4.54 3.66 -7.70
C ASN A 61 -4.50 3.04 -9.10
N GLN A 62 -3.98 1.84 -9.26
CA GLN A 62 -4.02 1.13 -10.54
C GLN A 62 -5.44 0.68 -10.90
N HIS A 63 -6.32 0.51 -9.93
CA HIS A 63 -7.64 -0.07 -10.10
C HIS A 63 -8.78 0.90 -9.83
N CYS A 64 -8.56 1.91 -9.00
CA CYS A 64 -9.59 2.86 -8.60
C CYS A 64 -9.18 4.28 -8.93
N GLY A 65 -10.10 5.04 -9.55
CA GLY A 65 -9.86 6.43 -9.93
C GLY A 65 -10.24 7.45 -8.86
N ASP A 66 -10.89 7.01 -7.78
CA ASP A 66 -11.35 7.93 -6.75
C ASP A 66 -10.20 8.34 -5.82
N ALA A 67 -10.17 9.60 -5.44
CA ALA A 67 -9.24 10.08 -4.44
C ALA A 67 -9.67 9.58 -3.06
N VAL A 68 -8.73 9.06 -2.29
CA VAL A 68 -8.98 8.47 -0.99
C VAL A 68 -8.05 9.00 0.07
N ILE A 69 -8.46 8.84 1.31
CA ILE A 69 -7.65 9.09 2.49
C ILE A 69 -7.36 7.75 3.15
N GLN A 70 -6.10 7.52 3.47
CA GLN A 70 -5.70 6.37 4.27
C GLN A 70 -6.00 6.68 5.72
N THR A 71 -6.86 5.86 6.33
CA THR A 71 -7.31 6.07 7.71
C THR A 71 -6.63 5.15 8.70
N ARG A 72 -6.05 4.05 8.21
CA ARG A 72 -5.42 3.04 9.04
C ARG A 72 -4.37 2.30 8.23
N GLN A 73 -3.29 1.94 8.90
CA GLN A 73 -2.17 1.24 8.28
C GLN A 73 -1.57 0.27 9.28
N ARG A 74 -1.21 -0.92 8.79
CA ARG A 74 -0.45 -1.90 9.55
C ARG A 74 0.49 -2.61 8.59
N VAL A 75 1.76 -2.71 8.95
CA VAL A 75 2.77 -3.43 8.18
C VAL A 75 3.38 -4.52 9.06
N GLN A 76 3.41 -5.73 8.54
CA GLN A 76 4.08 -6.86 9.17
C GLN A 76 5.27 -7.25 8.33
N CYS A 77 6.45 -7.25 8.93
CA CYS A 77 7.69 -7.64 8.27
C CYS A 77 7.96 -9.11 8.50
N HIS A 78 8.11 -9.89 7.43
CA HIS A 78 8.44 -11.31 7.48
C HIS A 78 9.92 -11.53 7.21
N MET A 79 10.46 -10.77 6.28
CA MET A 79 11.87 -10.79 5.92
C MET A 79 12.30 -9.37 5.57
N ARG A 80 13.59 -9.12 5.72
CA ARG A 80 14.19 -7.88 5.30
C ARG A 80 14.10 -7.75 3.78
N ALA A 81 13.64 -6.61 3.30
CA ALA A 81 13.65 -6.26 1.89
C ALA A 81 14.91 -5.44 1.58
N GLU A 82 15.45 -5.62 0.38
CA GLU A 82 16.68 -4.95 -0.04
C GLU A 82 16.41 -3.89 -1.10
N ALA A 83 17.13 -2.77 -1.02
CA ALA A 83 17.12 -1.78 -2.09
C ALA A 83 17.60 -2.41 -3.39
N ASP A 84 17.12 -1.90 -4.53
CA ASP A 84 17.43 -2.34 -5.88
C ASP A 84 16.90 -3.73 -6.26
N ALA A 85 16.29 -4.47 -5.35
CA ALA A 85 15.64 -5.74 -5.66
C ALA A 85 14.28 -5.49 -6.32
N GLU A 86 13.90 -6.34 -7.28
CA GLU A 86 12.57 -6.28 -7.87
C GLU A 86 11.54 -6.82 -6.88
N LEU A 87 10.53 -6.01 -6.58
CA LEU A 87 9.44 -6.37 -5.69
C LEU A 87 8.16 -6.60 -6.49
N GLU A 88 7.37 -7.55 -6.04
CA GLU A 88 6.02 -7.76 -6.57
C GLU A 88 5.01 -7.56 -5.45
N ALA A 89 4.02 -6.72 -5.70
CA ALA A 89 2.92 -6.50 -4.77
C ALA A 89 1.61 -6.97 -5.38
N VAL A 90 0.85 -7.72 -4.62
CA VAL A 90 -0.51 -8.14 -4.95
C VAL A 90 -1.40 -7.86 -3.76
N GLY A 91 -2.65 -7.54 -4.01
CA GLY A 91 -3.58 -7.22 -2.94
C GLY A 91 -4.96 -7.77 -3.19
N VAL A 92 -5.77 -7.72 -2.16
CA VAL A 92 -7.17 -8.09 -2.23
C VAL A 92 -7.97 -7.22 -1.26
N VAL A 93 -9.17 -6.84 -1.71
CA VAL A 93 -10.13 -6.20 -0.82
C VAL A 93 -10.68 -7.26 0.12
N VAL A 94 -10.52 -7.08 1.42
CA VAL A 94 -10.98 -8.03 2.43
C VAL A 94 -12.29 -7.60 3.10
N ALA A 95 -12.58 -6.29 3.10
CA ALA A 95 -13.81 -5.76 3.67
C ALA A 95 -14.19 -4.46 2.97
N ALA A 96 -15.48 -4.26 2.78
CA ALA A 96 -16.05 -3.01 2.33
C ALA A 96 -17.27 -2.76 3.21
N TYR A 97 -17.33 -1.61 3.87
CA TYR A 97 -18.35 -1.35 4.89
C TYR A 97 -18.62 0.14 5.03
N GLU A 98 -19.70 0.44 5.71
CA GLU A 98 -20.04 1.80 6.08
C GLU A 98 -19.98 1.92 7.59
N LYS A 99 -19.40 3.02 8.07
CA LYS A 99 -19.29 3.33 9.49
C LYS A 99 -19.48 4.81 9.68
N ARG A 100 -20.47 5.19 10.49
CA ARG A 100 -20.78 6.59 10.77
C ARG A 100 -21.02 7.41 9.50
N GLY A 101 -21.72 6.82 8.52
CA GLY A 101 -22.05 7.47 7.27
C GLY A 101 -20.90 7.58 6.26
N ARG A 102 -19.75 6.94 6.52
CA ARG A 102 -18.62 6.90 5.62
C ARG A 102 -18.37 5.51 5.08
N ALA A 103 -18.06 5.44 3.81
CA ALA A 103 -17.67 4.18 3.17
C ALA A 103 -16.18 3.90 3.43
N TYR A 104 -15.87 2.65 3.74
CA TYR A 104 -14.50 2.19 3.97
C TYR A 104 -14.20 0.95 3.13
N CYS A 105 -12.94 0.81 2.76
CA CYS A 105 -12.43 -0.35 2.08
C CYS A 105 -11.12 -0.77 2.76
N ASP A 106 -11.06 -2.02 3.19
CA ASP A 106 -9.86 -2.59 3.78
C ASP A 106 -9.16 -3.48 2.76
N ILE A 107 -7.88 -3.23 2.56
CA ILE A 107 -7.05 -3.96 1.61
C ILE A 107 -5.91 -4.62 2.36
N VAL A 108 -5.66 -5.88 2.03
CA VAL A 108 -4.45 -6.60 2.44
C VAL A 108 -3.59 -6.80 1.21
N ALA A 109 -2.35 -6.34 1.26
CA ALA A 109 -1.39 -6.52 0.20
C ALA A 109 -0.19 -7.33 0.69
N GLU A 110 0.34 -8.15 -0.18
CA GLU A 110 1.56 -8.89 0.08
C GLU A 110 2.64 -8.43 -0.89
N VAL A 111 3.81 -8.16 -0.35
CA VAL A 111 5.00 -7.77 -1.12
C VAL A 111 6.00 -8.89 -1.02
N SER A 112 6.48 -9.36 -2.18
CA SER A 112 7.41 -10.47 -2.28
C SER A 112 8.59 -10.12 -3.20
N HIS A 113 9.67 -10.89 -3.06
CA HIS A 113 10.81 -10.87 -3.97
C HIS A 113 11.11 -12.31 -4.37
N GLU A 114 11.08 -12.58 -5.68
CA GLU A 114 11.32 -13.93 -6.21
C GLU A 114 10.47 -15.00 -5.50
N GLY A 115 9.23 -14.67 -5.21
CA GLY A 115 8.29 -15.56 -4.54
C GLY A 115 8.43 -15.65 -3.03
N ALA A 116 9.46 -15.05 -2.43
CA ALA A 116 9.63 -15.02 -0.98
C ALA A 116 8.83 -13.86 -0.37
N PRO A 117 7.94 -14.11 0.60
CA PRO A 117 7.17 -13.06 1.23
C PRO A 117 8.06 -12.16 2.09
N LEU A 118 7.97 -10.86 1.87
CA LEU A 118 8.72 -9.85 2.61
C LEU A 118 7.85 -9.11 3.60
N TRP A 119 6.74 -8.57 3.13
CA TRP A 119 5.84 -7.74 3.94
C TRP A 119 4.38 -8.11 3.69
N THR A 120 3.56 -7.97 4.72
CA THR A 120 2.10 -7.91 4.61
C THR A 120 1.67 -6.53 5.05
N SER A 121 0.89 -5.84 4.21
CA SER A 121 0.39 -4.50 4.48
C SER A 121 -1.13 -4.51 4.54
N GLU A 122 -1.69 -3.99 5.62
CA GLU A 122 -3.13 -3.80 5.78
C GLU A 122 -3.41 -2.31 5.78
N VAL A 123 -4.26 -1.85 4.88
CA VAL A 123 -4.58 -0.43 4.74
C VAL A 123 -6.08 -0.26 4.61
N SER A 124 -6.62 0.73 5.32
CA SER A 124 -8.02 1.13 5.19
C SER A 124 -8.11 2.48 4.50
N PHE A 125 -9.02 2.56 3.53
CA PHE A 125 -9.26 3.79 2.77
C PHE A 125 -10.70 4.26 2.92
N THR A 126 -10.89 5.57 2.81
CA THR A 126 -12.21 6.20 2.68
C THR A 126 -12.15 7.26 1.58
N PRO A 127 -13.19 7.43 0.75
CA PRO A 127 -13.18 8.45 -0.29
C PRO A 127 -13.10 9.86 0.28
N VAL A 128 -12.31 10.70 -0.37
CA VAL A 128 -12.19 12.13 0.00
C VAL A 128 -13.56 12.81 -0.05
N ALA A 129 -14.37 12.51 -1.06
CA ALA A 129 -15.71 13.08 -1.20
C ALA A 129 -16.60 12.79 0.00
N THR A 130 -16.54 11.55 0.54
CA THR A 130 -17.28 11.18 1.74
C THR A 130 -16.71 11.88 2.98
N PHE A 131 -15.40 11.92 3.09
CA PHE A 131 -14.71 12.51 4.24
C PHE A 131 -14.93 14.02 4.33
N GLY A 132 -14.92 14.71 3.19
CA GLY A 132 -15.12 16.15 3.11
C GLY A 132 -16.60 16.57 3.10
N SER A 133 -17.52 15.62 3.05
CA SER A 133 -18.94 15.87 3.02
C SER A 133 -19.42 16.28 4.42
N SER A 134 -19.53 17.58 4.64
CA SER A 134 -20.23 18.11 5.80
C SER A 134 -21.70 18.28 5.43
N ALA A 135 -22.48 17.46 5.98
CA ALA A 135 -23.93 17.66 5.84
C ALA A 135 -24.38 18.79 6.72
#